data_f7c1531926c9b789de2570ae8055fc86
#
_entry.id   f7c1531926c9b789de2570ae8055fc86
#
_cell.length_a   1.000
_cell.length_b   1.000
_cell.length_c   1.000
_cell.angle_alpha   90.00
_cell.angle_beta   90.00
_cell.angle_gamma   90.00
#
_symmetry.space_group_name_H-M   'P 1'
#
loop_
_entity.id
_entity.type
_entity.pdbx_description
1 polymer ?
#
loop_
_entity_poly.entity_id
_entity_poly.type
_entity_poly.pdbx_seq_one_letter_code
_entity_poly.pdbx_strand_id
1 'polypeptide(L)'
;MTGDANNYDVTSAVSVFEEAGVALNKVVLGAPAYTRAWGGVEDGGTFGYQQSGTGAEAQGSFEAGVYDYKDIVSDVITGQTNLYWDDNSKAAFAYNGDEWSSIETTATIAGKAAYVQEKDLGGMMFWALSNDAEGDLSLVETASNLLLQGGSYSDAIGNAPEFDIILGGNGVFSVSDFTAF
;
A
#
# COMPACT_ATOMS: atom_id res chain seq x y z
N MET A 1 8.22 2.76 -2.15
CA MET A 1 9.09 1.83 -1.44
C MET A 1 10.44 2.44 -1.09
N THR A 2 10.84 3.47 -1.77
CA THR A 2 12.06 4.26 -1.51
C THR A 2 11.67 5.70 -1.28
N GLY A 3 12.39 6.44 -0.45
CA GLY A 3 12.29 7.89 -0.42
C GLY A 3 11.70 8.53 0.81
N ASP A 4 11.47 7.78 1.90
CA ASP A 4 11.30 8.41 3.19
C ASP A 4 12.62 9.05 3.62
N ALA A 5 12.58 10.36 3.95
CA ALA A 5 13.74 11.10 4.43
C ALA A 5 14.38 10.49 5.70
N ASN A 6 13.67 9.59 6.37
CA ASN A 6 14.12 8.88 7.58
C ASN A 6 14.54 7.43 7.31
N ASN A 7 14.54 6.97 6.05
CA ASN A 7 14.85 5.59 5.65
C ASN A 7 13.90 4.51 6.28
N TYR A 8 12.67 4.88 6.60
CA TYR A 8 11.63 3.94 7.04
C TYR A 8 10.88 3.38 5.83
N ASP A 9 11.58 2.67 4.97
CA ASP A 9 11.03 2.04 3.78
C ASP A 9 11.51 0.58 3.64
N VAL A 10 10.84 -0.17 2.76
CA VAL A 10 11.11 -1.60 2.55
C VAL A 10 12.54 -1.84 2.08
N THR A 11 13.04 -1.03 1.15
CA THR A 11 14.36 -1.24 0.57
C THR A 11 15.46 -0.98 1.57
N SER A 12 15.33 0.08 2.37
CA SER A 12 16.26 0.39 3.46
C SER A 12 16.25 -0.69 4.54
N ALA A 13 15.07 -1.20 4.91
CA ALA A 13 14.95 -2.28 5.89
C ALA A 13 15.64 -3.57 5.41
N VAL A 14 15.43 -3.96 4.16
CA VAL A 14 16.09 -5.15 3.57
C VAL A 14 17.61 -4.97 3.49
N SER A 15 18.09 -3.76 3.11
CA SER A 15 19.51 -3.47 3.05
C SER A 15 20.21 -3.64 4.41
N VAL A 16 19.55 -3.29 5.52
CA VAL A 16 20.10 -3.53 6.87
C VAL A 16 20.35 -5.00 7.15
N PHE A 17 19.45 -5.89 6.74
CA PHE A 17 19.66 -7.34 6.88
C PHE A 17 20.76 -7.84 5.96
N GLU A 18 20.83 -7.36 4.71
CA GLU A 18 21.85 -7.71 3.74
C GLU A 18 23.26 -7.32 4.24
N GLU A 19 23.42 -6.09 4.72
CA GLU A 19 24.67 -5.57 5.30
C GLU A 19 25.09 -6.33 6.56
N ALA A 20 24.11 -6.80 7.34
CA ALA A 20 24.36 -7.64 8.51
C ALA A 20 24.73 -9.10 8.16
N GLY A 21 24.76 -9.46 6.87
CA GLY A 21 25.10 -10.81 6.39
C GLY A 21 23.99 -11.83 6.56
N VAL A 22 22.76 -11.39 6.73
CA VAL A 22 21.58 -12.29 6.76
C VAL A 22 21.30 -12.77 5.33
N ALA A 23 21.14 -14.07 5.15
CA ALA A 23 20.74 -14.63 3.87
C ALA A 23 19.31 -14.15 3.53
N LEU A 24 19.16 -13.43 2.40
CA LEU A 24 17.91 -12.74 2.05
C LEU A 24 16.73 -13.70 1.89
N ASN A 25 16.95 -14.93 1.48
CA ASN A 25 15.91 -15.96 1.42
C ASN A 25 15.34 -16.38 2.80
N LYS A 26 15.85 -15.84 3.90
CA LYS A 26 15.30 -15.96 5.25
C LYS A 26 14.53 -14.71 5.70
N VAL A 27 14.58 -13.66 4.92
CA VAL A 27 13.85 -12.41 5.18
C VAL A 27 12.47 -12.52 4.55
N VAL A 28 11.43 -12.38 5.36
CA VAL A 28 10.03 -12.39 4.91
C VAL A 28 9.48 -10.98 5.02
N LEU A 29 8.96 -10.46 3.91
CA LEU A 29 8.39 -9.11 3.85
C LEU A 29 6.98 -9.10 4.44
N GLY A 30 6.78 -8.34 5.52
CA GLY A 30 5.46 -8.14 6.12
C GLY A 30 4.65 -7.09 5.35
N ALA A 31 3.39 -7.39 5.06
CA ALA A 31 2.43 -6.48 4.47
C ALA A 31 1.19 -6.37 5.38
N PRO A 32 0.79 -5.13 5.78
CA PRO A 32 -0.40 -4.95 6.59
C PRO A 32 -1.67 -5.04 5.73
N ALA A 33 -2.65 -5.82 6.16
CA ALA A 33 -4.00 -5.75 5.66
C ALA A 33 -4.86 -4.80 6.53
N TYR A 34 -4.25 -3.71 6.97
CA TYR A 34 -4.88 -2.65 7.78
C TYR A 34 -4.21 -1.31 7.50
N THR A 35 -4.89 -0.24 7.87
CA THR A 35 -4.40 1.12 7.72
C THR A 35 -3.85 1.67 9.04
N ARG A 36 -3.12 2.79 8.93
CA ARG A 36 -2.91 3.73 10.03
C ARG A 36 -3.49 5.07 9.62
N ALA A 37 -4.39 5.60 10.45
CA ALA A 37 -5.18 6.79 10.16
C ALA A 37 -5.05 7.87 11.23
N TRP A 38 -5.13 9.12 10.79
CA TRP A 38 -5.07 10.31 11.62
C TRP A 38 -6.18 11.26 11.22
N GLY A 39 -6.90 11.80 12.21
CA GLY A 39 -7.91 12.83 12.03
C GLY A 39 -7.36 14.25 12.15
N GLY A 40 -8.15 15.23 11.73
CA GLY A 40 -7.79 16.64 11.78
C GLY A 40 -6.58 16.99 10.91
N VAL A 41 -6.43 16.32 9.78
CA VAL A 41 -5.35 16.56 8.81
C VAL A 41 -5.83 17.54 7.75
N GLU A 42 -5.16 18.70 7.64
CA GLU A 42 -5.48 19.69 6.61
C GLU A 42 -4.99 19.23 5.23
N ASP A 43 -5.66 19.67 4.17
CA ASP A 43 -5.30 19.32 2.78
C ASP A 43 -3.87 19.76 2.43
N GLY A 44 -3.50 20.99 2.77
CA GLY A 44 -2.17 21.54 2.46
C GLY A 44 -1.82 21.60 0.97
N GLY A 45 -2.78 21.36 0.06
CA GLY A 45 -2.55 21.25 -1.38
C GLY A 45 -1.94 19.92 -1.82
N THR A 46 -1.89 18.93 -0.91
CA THR A 46 -1.30 17.60 -1.13
C THR A 46 -2.22 16.48 -0.69
N PHE A 47 -3.52 16.78 -0.52
CA PHE A 47 -4.51 15.82 -0.03
C PHE A 47 -4.11 15.22 1.33
N GLY A 48 -3.62 16.07 2.24
CA GLY A 48 -3.17 15.69 3.56
C GLY A 48 -1.82 14.97 3.62
N TYR A 49 -1.19 14.65 2.49
CA TYR A 49 0.10 13.97 2.48
C TYR A 49 1.21 14.84 3.07
N GLN A 50 1.94 14.31 4.03
CA GLN A 50 2.98 15.01 4.80
C GLN A 50 2.48 16.25 5.57
N GLN A 51 1.18 16.34 5.81
CA GLN A 51 0.61 17.39 6.64
C GLN A 51 0.53 16.95 8.12
N SER A 52 0.48 17.94 8.99
CA SER A 52 0.27 17.70 10.43
C SER A 52 -1.21 17.52 10.72
N GLY A 53 -1.54 16.48 11.46
CA GLY A 53 -2.88 16.35 12.06
C GLY A 53 -2.99 17.09 13.40
N THR A 54 -4.20 17.34 13.86
CA THR A 54 -4.47 17.94 15.18
C THR A 54 -4.28 16.96 16.33
N GLY A 55 -3.95 15.71 16.05
CA GLY A 55 -3.88 14.62 17.01
C GLY A 55 -5.25 14.03 17.37
N ALA A 56 -6.32 14.43 16.65
CA ALA A 56 -7.58 13.74 16.73
C ALA A 56 -7.41 12.30 16.24
N GLU A 57 -7.94 11.36 16.98
CA GLU A 57 -7.95 9.97 16.54
C GLU A 57 -8.99 9.81 15.43
N ALA A 58 -8.57 9.26 14.30
CA ALA A 58 -9.50 8.78 13.28
C ALA A 58 -10.35 7.65 13.87
N GLN A 59 -11.54 7.44 13.31
CA GLN A 59 -12.30 6.24 13.63
C GLN A 59 -11.48 4.99 13.24
N GLY A 60 -12.06 3.84 13.20
CA GLY A 60 -11.39 2.61 12.80
C GLY A 60 -12.36 1.44 12.88
N SER A 61 -11.99 0.31 12.29
CA SER A 61 -12.80 -0.92 12.32
C SER A 61 -12.72 -1.61 13.67
N PHE A 62 -11.53 -1.66 14.25
CA PHE A 62 -11.24 -2.40 15.49
C PHE A 62 -10.77 -1.49 16.62
N GLU A 63 -9.85 -0.59 16.33
CA GLU A 63 -9.35 0.42 17.29
C GLU A 63 -9.24 1.76 16.59
N ALA A 64 -9.26 2.85 17.36
CA ALA A 64 -9.13 4.19 16.82
C ALA A 64 -7.85 4.32 15.98
N GLY A 65 -7.98 4.89 14.79
CA GLY A 65 -6.87 5.06 13.84
C GLY A 65 -6.45 3.79 13.10
N VAL A 66 -7.19 2.68 13.20
CA VAL A 66 -6.89 1.45 12.47
C VAL A 66 -8.14 0.92 11.78
N TYR A 67 -8.14 0.95 10.45
CA TYR A 67 -9.17 0.31 9.63
C TYR A 67 -8.67 -1.02 9.10
N ASP A 68 -9.55 -2.03 9.06
CA ASP A 68 -9.33 -3.19 8.24
C ASP A 68 -9.25 -2.78 6.77
N TYR A 69 -8.37 -3.42 6.00
CA TYR A 69 -8.21 -3.09 4.57
C TYR A 69 -9.54 -3.17 3.81
N LYS A 70 -10.34 -4.22 4.02
CA LYS A 70 -11.65 -4.39 3.38
C LYS A 70 -12.61 -3.23 3.65
N ASP A 71 -12.55 -2.61 4.84
CA ASP A 71 -13.45 -1.53 5.22
C ASP A 71 -13.05 -0.22 4.54
N ILE A 72 -11.76 0.15 4.56
CA ILE A 72 -11.30 1.37 3.89
C ILE A 72 -11.46 1.28 2.37
N VAL A 73 -11.28 0.10 1.77
CA VAL A 73 -11.56 -0.12 0.35
C VAL A 73 -13.05 0.06 0.04
N SER A 74 -13.93 -0.41 0.91
CA SER A 74 -15.37 -0.16 0.80
C SER A 74 -15.68 1.34 0.84
N ASP A 75 -15.02 2.11 1.71
CA ASP A 75 -15.19 3.55 1.80
C ASP A 75 -14.69 4.28 0.54
N VAL A 76 -13.61 3.81 -0.07
CA VAL A 76 -13.15 4.31 -1.37
C VAL A 76 -14.18 4.03 -2.47
N ILE A 77 -14.67 2.80 -2.58
CA ILE A 77 -15.65 2.40 -3.59
C ILE A 77 -16.97 3.18 -3.45
N THR A 78 -17.39 3.44 -2.23
CA THR A 78 -18.64 4.19 -1.95
C THR A 78 -18.46 5.70 -1.98
N GLY A 79 -17.23 6.20 -2.19
CA GLY A 79 -16.92 7.62 -2.28
C GLY A 79 -16.90 8.35 -0.94
N GLN A 80 -16.78 7.64 0.17
CA GLN A 80 -16.64 8.22 1.51
C GLN A 80 -15.22 8.76 1.74
N THR A 81 -14.25 8.18 1.09
CA THR A 81 -12.87 8.66 1.03
C THR A 81 -12.32 8.54 -0.38
N ASN A 82 -11.24 9.25 -0.68
CA ASN A 82 -10.57 9.18 -1.98
C ASN A 82 -9.21 8.51 -1.82
N LEU A 83 -8.82 7.75 -2.82
CA LEU A 83 -7.51 7.09 -2.89
C LEU A 83 -6.54 7.95 -3.70
N TYR A 84 -5.32 8.07 -3.19
CA TYR A 84 -4.24 8.85 -3.80
C TYR A 84 -2.95 8.01 -3.83
N TRP A 85 -2.04 8.45 -4.68
CA TRP A 85 -0.75 7.82 -4.87
C TRP A 85 0.39 8.82 -4.75
N ASP A 86 1.44 8.44 -4.04
CA ASP A 86 2.72 9.16 -4.07
C ASP A 86 3.72 8.42 -4.95
N ASP A 87 4.06 9.04 -6.08
CA ASP A 87 4.94 8.43 -7.06
C ASP A 87 6.39 8.32 -6.59
N ASN A 88 6.82 9.15 -5.65
CA ASN A 88 8.17 9.08 -5.13
C ASN A 88 8.38 7.87 -4.21
N SER A 89 7.45 7.64 -3.28
CA SER A 89 7.51 6.52 -2.34
C SER A 89 6.86 5.24 -2.88
N LYS A 90 6.15 5.31 -4.02
CA LYS A 90 5.34 4.21 -4.56
C LYS A 90 4.37 3.65 -3.52
N ALA A 91 3.71 4.57 -2.84
CA ALA A 91 2.77 4.27 -1.77
C ALA A 91 1.40 4.88 -2.03
N ALA A 92 0.36 4.19 -1.57
CA ALA A 92 -1.01 4.69 -1.60
C ALA A 92 -1.41 5.28 -0.25
N PHE A 93 -2.33 6.24 -0.28
CA PHE A 93 -2.97 6.79 0.90
C PHE A 93 -4.41 7.20 0.58
N ALA A 94 -5.26 7.25 1.59
CA ALA A 94 -6.63 7.71 1.47
C ALA A 94 -6.83 9.02 2.23
N TYR A 95 -7.70 9.90 1.70
CA TYR A 95 -8.01 11.18 2.34
C TYR A 95 -9.45 11.61 2.01
N ASN A 96 -10.19 12.06 3.01
CA ASN A 96 -11.58 12.50 2.86
C ASN A 96 -11.80 14.01 3.12
N GLY A 97 -10.74 14.77 3.31
CA GLY A 97 -10.80 16.20 3.64
C GLY A 97 -10.51 16.53 5.11
N ASP A 98 -10.45 15.52 5.97
CA ASP A 98 -10.14 15.64 7.40
C ASP A 98 -9.29 14.48 7.90
N GLU A 99 -9.59 13.27 7.48
CA GLU A 99 -8.88 12.06 7.87
C GLU A 99 -7.95 11.59 6.76
N TRP A 100 -6.71 11.32 7.12
CA TRP A 100 -5.67 10.74 6.27
C TRP A 100 -5.29 9.36 6.77
N SER A 101 -5.15 8.40 5.87
CA SER A 101 -4.70 7.05 6.23
C SER A 101 -3.72 6.48 5.21
N SER A 102 -2.70 5.77 5.72
CA SER A 102 -1.89 4.88 4.87
C SER A 102 -2.73 3.68 4.45
N ILE A 103 -2.52 3.18 3.24
CA ILE A 103 -3.25 2.01 2.75
C ILE A 103 -2.34 1.17 1.84
N GLU A 104 -2.44 -0.15 1.95
CA GLU A 104 -1.98 -1.03 0.87
C GLU A 104 -3.05 -1.10 -0.22
N THR A 105 -2.62 -1.38 -1.43
CA THR A 105 -3.49 -1.67 -2.57
C THR A 105 -2.95 -2.89 -3.29
N THR A 106 -3.70 -3.47 -4.22
CA THR A 106 -3.19 -4.56 -5.07
C THR A 106 -1.95 -4.11 -5.85
N ALA A 107 -1.88 -2.82 -6.22
CA ALA A 107 -0.70 -2.24 -6.87
C ALA A 107 0.53 -2.18 -5.96
N THR A 108 0.40 -1.70 -4.71
CA THR A 108 1.53 -1.67 -3.77
C THR A 108 2.00 -3.07 -3.42
N ILE A 109 1.07 -4.03 -3.31
CA ILE A 109 1.39 -5.44 -3.07
C ILE A 109 2.08 -6.07 -4.28
N ALA A 110 1.63 -5.77 -5.50
CA ALA A 110 2.29 -6.23 -6.71
C ALA A 110 3.75 -5.74 -6.79
N GLY A 111 3.99 -4.45 -6.47
CA GLY A 111 5.33 -3.90 -6.38
C GLY A 111 6.20 -4.58 -5.31
N LYS A 112 5.64 -4.85 -4.14
CA LYS A 112 6.34 -5.58 -3.07
C LYS A 112 6.63 -7.03 -3.45
N ALA A 113 5.70 -7.72 -4.12
CA ALA A 113 5.91 -9.08 -4.60
C ALA A 113 7.01 -9.15 -5.67
N ALA A 114 7.03 -8.19 -6.60
CA ALA A 114 8.12 -8.07 -7.58
C ALA A 114 9.47 -7.86 -6.90
N TYR A 115 9.54 -7.01 -5.89
CA TYR A 115 10.75 -6.79 -5.11
C TYR A 115 11.20 -8.05 -4.34
N VAL A 116 10.26 -8.82 -3.78
CA VAL A 116 10.55 -10.13 -3.15
C VAL A 116 11.22 -11.08 -4.13
N GLN A 117 10.72 -11.14 -5.37
CA GLN A 117 11.32 -11.97 -6.42
C GLN A 117 12.71 -11.45 -6.85
N GLU A 118 12.84 -10.14 -7.08
CA GLU A 118 14.09 -9.52 -7.50
C GLU A 118 15.22 -9.76 -6.50
N LYS A 119 14.91 -9.66 -5.21
CA LYS A 119 15.88 -9.80 -4.12
C LYS A 119 16.02 -11.23 -3.59
N ASP A 120 15.30 -12.19 -4.14
CA ASP A 120 15.27 -13.59 -3.65
C ASP A 120 14.96 -13.66 -2.15
N LEU A 121 13.96 -12.87 -1.70
CA LEU A 121 13.50 -12.91 -0.32
C LEU A 121 12.72 -14.20 -0.04
N GLY A 122 12.56 -14.54 1.25
CA GLY A 122 11.85 -15.76 1.67
C GLY A 122 10.36 -15.77 1.41
N GLY A 123 9.76 -14.64 1.03
CA GLY A 123 8.34 -14.51 0.70
C GLY A 123 7.68 -13.31 1.35
N MET A 124 6.34 -13.34 1.40
CA MET A 124 5.52 -12.31 2.04
C MET A 124 4.69 -12.89 3.19
N MET A 125 4.38 -12.05 4.18
CA MET A 125 3.49 -12.34 5.29
C MET A 125 2.43 -11.23 5.39
N PHE A 126 1.20 -11.60 5.67
CA PHE A 126 0.09 -10.66 5.83
C PHE A 126 -0.46 -10.69 7.25
N TRP A 127 -0.73 -9.51 7.79
CA TRP A 127 -1.43 -9.36 9.05
C TRP A 127 -2.63 -8.43 8.86
N ALA A 128 -3.86 -8.92 8.97
CA ALA A 128 -4.25 -10.31 9.12
C ALA A 128 -5.17 -10.71 7.95
N LEU A 129 -5.29 -12.01 7.68
CA LEU A 129 -6.13 -12.52 6.58
C LEU A 129 -7.60 -12.13 6.74
N SER A 130 -8.09 -12.01 7.97
CA SER A 130 -9.46 -11.59 8.27
C SER A 130 -9.78 -10.15 7.89
N ASN A 131 -8.75 -9.34 7.66
CA ASN A 131 -8.87 -7.92 7.33
C ASN A 131 -8.77 -7.67 5.82
N ASP A 132 -8.40 -8.70 5.05
CA ASP A 132 -8.27 -8.61 3.60
C ASP A 132 -9.65 -8.51 2.93
N ALA A 133 -9.68 -7.94 1.73
CA ALA A 133 -10.84 -7.96 0.86
C ALA A 133 -10.91 -9.28 0.08
N GLU A 134 -12.04 -9.53 -0.58
CA GLU A 134 -12.25 -10.73 -1.39
C GLU A 134 -12.12 -10.43 -2.90
N GLY A 135 -11.84 -11.47 -3.67
CA GLY A 135 -11.78 -11.42 -5.13
C GLY A 135 -10.65 -10.54 -5.65
N ASP A 136 -10.92 -9.78 -6.69
CA ASP A 136 -9.90 -8.96 -7.40
C ASP A 136 -9.25 -7.88 -6.52
N LEU A 137 -9.84 -7.56 -5.38
CA LEU A 137 -9.30 -6.61 -4.40
C LEU A 137 -8.43 -7.27 -3.32
N SER A 138 -8.32 -8.60 -3.29
CA SER A 138 -7.54 -9.31 -2.28
C SER A 138 -6.03 -9.03 -2.44
N LEU A 139 -5.43 -8.54 -1.38
CA LEU A 139 -3.97 -8.35 -1.29
C LEU A 139 -3.24 -9.69 -1.32
N VAL A 140 -3.81 -10.69 -0.64
CA VAL A 140 -3.22 -12.03 -0.55
C VAL A 140 -3.28 -12.75 -1.89
N GLU A 141 -4.41 -12.69 -2.61
CA GLU A 141 -4.51 -13.28 -3.95
C GLU A 141 -3.55 -12.62 -4.93
N THR A 142 -3.43 -11.28 -4.89
CA THR A 142 -2.46 -10.54 -5.71
C THR A 142 -1.03 -11.05 -5.50
N ALA A 143 -0.58 -11.13 -4.24
CA ALA A 143 0.74 -11.65 -3.94
C ALA A 143 0.91 -13.12 -4.36
N SER A 144 -0.10 -13.96 -4.10
CA SER A 144 -0.10 -15.38 -4.47
C SER A 144 0.03 -15.59 -5.98
N ASN A 145 -0.73 -14.83 -6.76
CA ASN A 145 -0.68 -14.91 -8.22
C ASN A 145 0.72 -14.57 -8.77
N LEU A 146 1.36 -13.56 -8.21
CA LEU A 146 2.71 -13.18 -8.63
C LEU A 146 3.77 -14.16 -8.14
N LEU A 147 3.77 -14.52 -6.86
CA LEU A 147 4.86 -15.28 -6.25
C LEU A 147 4.77 -16.78 -6.53
N LEU A 148 3.56 -17.35 -6.65
CA LEU A 148 3.35 -18.80 -6.71
C LEU A 148 2.80 -19.29 -8.04
N GLN A 149 2.10 -18.45 -8.80
CA GLN A 149 1.44 -18.86 -10.06
C GLN A 149 2.11 -18.29 -11.31
N GLY A 150 3.19 -17.52 -11.14
CA GLY A 150 3.97 -16.96 -12.25
C GLY A 150 3.28 -15.79 -12.96
N GLY A 151 2.38 -15.08 -12.29
CA GLY A 151 1.81 -13.83 -12.78
C GLY A 151 2.89 -12.76 -12.96
N SER A 152 2.67 -11.82 -13.87
CA SER A 152 3.59 -10.70 -14.06
C SER A 152 3.12 -9.49 -13.28
N TYR A 153 4.08 -8.64 -12.89
CA TYR A 153 3.79 -7.35 -12.27
C TYR A 153 2.88 -6.47 -13.15
N SER A 154 3.16 -6.43 -14.46
CA SER A 154 2.36 -5.66 -15.40
C SER A 154 0.91 -6.15 -15.51
N ASP A 155 0.68 -7.47 -15.41
CA ASP A 155 -0.68 -8.03 -15.46
C ASP A 155 -1.43 -7.73 -14.15
N ALA A 156 -0.76 -7.81 -13.01
CA ALA A 156 -1.35 -7.49 -11.71
C ALA A 156 -1.75 -6.01 -11.62
N ILE A 157 -0.89 -5.11 -12.08
CA ILE A 157 -1.16 -3.66 -12.09
C ILE A 157 -2.22 -3.30 -13.12
N GLY A 158 -2.14 -3.84 -14.34
CA GLY A 158 -3.11 -3.55 -15.41
C GLY A 158 -4.53 -4.02 -15.12
N ASN A 159 -4.71 -4.94 -14.17
CA ASN A 159 -6.01 -5.46 -13.75
C ASN A 159 -6.40 -5.02 -12.32
N ALA A 160 -5.63 -4.15 -11.67
CA ALA A 160 -5.94 -3.71 -10.31
C ALA A 160 -7.20 -2.81 -10.31
N PRO A 161 -8.29 -3.22 -9.67
CA PRO A 161 -9.55 -2.48 -9.69
C PRO A 161 -9.45 -1.07 -9.09
N GLU A 162 -8.54 -0.87 -8.15
CA GLU A 162 -8.29 0.43 -7.51
C GLU A 162 -7.79 1.47 -8.51
N PHE A 163 -7.14 1.07 -9.60
CA PHE A 163 -6.70 2.01 -10.64
C PHE A 163 -7.86 2.62 -11.40
N ASP A 164 -8.94 1.86 -11.63
CA ASP A 164 -10.15 2.40 -12.24
C ASP A 164 -10.81 3.45 -11.32
N ILE A 165 -10.73 3.25 -10.01
CA ILE A 165 -11.21 4.21 -9.01
C ILE A 165 -10.35 5.46 -9.00
N ILE A 166 -9.02 5.32 -9.01
CA ILE A 166 -8.07 6.44 -9.05
C ILE A 166 -8.19 7.19 -10.39
N LEU A 167 -8.27 6.50 -11.52
CA LEU A 167 -8.38 7.09 -12.85
C LEU A 167 -9.72 7.80 -13.07
N GLY A 168 -10.79 7.35 -12.40
CA GLY A 168 -12.10 8.03 -12.41
C GLY A 168 -12.14 9.31 -11.59
N GLY A 169 -11.19 9.56 -10.71
CA GLY A 169 -11.18 10.64 -9.71
C GLY A 169 -10.01 11.62 -9.83
N ASN A 170 -9.69 12.17 -10.98
CA ASN A 170 -8.64 13.22 -11.17
C ASN A 170 -7.20 12.88 -10.75
N GLY A 171 -6.90 11.66 -10.39
CA GLY A 171 -5.53 11.19 -10.17
C GLY A 171 -4.85 10.88 -11.50
N VAL A 172 -3.76 11.56 -11.82
CA VAL A 172 -2.95 11.24 -13.00
C VAL A 172 -2.15 10.00 -12.72
N PHE A 173 -2.62 8.83 -13.17
CA PHE A 173 -1.85 7.61 -13.17
C PHE A 173 -1.50 7.20 -14.59
N SER A 174 -0.21 7.08 -14.85
CA SER A 174 0.30 6.43 -16.06
C SER A 174 0.87 5.07 -15.70
N VAL A 175 0.43 4.02 -16.37
CA VAL A 175 1.02 2.67 -16.24
C VAL A 175 2.53 2.70 -16.54
N SER A 176 3.01 3.70 -17.28
CA SER A 176 4.43 3.94 -17.55
C SER A 176 5.23 4.33 -16.30
N ASP A 177 4.58 4.80 -15.24
CA ASP A 177 5.26 5.25 -14.01
C ASP A 177 5.75 4.06 -13.15
N PHE A 178 5.25 2.85 -13.44
CA PHE A 178 5.63 1.62 -12.75
C PHE A 178 6.74 0.82 -13.44
N THR A 179 7.18 1.20 -14.63
CA THR A 179 8.23 0.48 -15.38
C THR A 179 9.66 0.85 -14.98
N ALA A 180 9.84 1.65 -13.94
CA ALA A 180 11.12 2.13 -13.45
C ALA A 180 11.47 1.52 -12.07
N PHE A 181 11.48 0.19 -11.96
CA PHE A 181 12.15 -0.53 -10.89
C PHE A 181 13.38 -1.22 -11.44
#